data_4d3609251228508a1b210e071a7428f6
#
_entry.id   4d3609251228508a1b210e071a7428f6
#
_cell.length_a   1.000
_cell.length_b   1.000
_cell.length_c   1.000
_cell.angle_alpha   90.00
_cell.angle_beta   90.00
_cell.angle_gamma   90.00
#
_symmetry.space_group_name_H-M   'P 1'
#
loop_
_entity.id
_entity.type
_entity.pdbx_description
1 polymer ?
#
loop_
_entity_poly.entity_id
_entity_poly.type
_entity_poly.pdbx_seq_one_letter_code
_entity_poly.pdbx_strand_id
1 'polypeptide(L)'
;MSKTHLTEQKFSDFALHPAVIEALEKKGFHNCTPIQALALPLTLEGRDVAGQAQTGTGKTMAFLTSTFHYLLSHPAIADRKVNQPRALIMAPTRELAVQIHADAEPLAQATGLKLGLAYGGDGYDKQLKVLESGVDILIGTTGRLIDYAKQNHINLGAIQVVVLDEADRMYDLGFIKDIRWLFRRMPPATQRLNMLFSATLSYRVRELAFEQMNNAEYVEVEPEQKTGHRIKEELFYPSNEEKMRLLQTLLEEEWPDRAIIFANTKHRCEDIWGH
;
A
#
# COMPACT_ATOMS: atom_id res chain seq x y z
N MET A 1 -13.07 -11.32 15.59
CA MET A 1 -11.99 -11.69 14.69
C MET A 1 -12.63 -12.16 13.41
N SER A 2 -12.51 -11.38 12.30
CA SER A 2 -12.98 -11.76 10.99
C SER A 2 -12.20 -13.02 10.58
N LYS A 3 -12.88 -14.09 10.21
CA LYS A 3 -12.25 -15.24 9.56
C LYS A 3 -11.77 -14.76 8.20
N THR A 4 -10.51 -14.32 8.13
CA THR A 4 -9.81 -14.16 6.86
C THR A 4 -9.83 -15.55 6.25
N HIS A 5 -10.50 -15.74 5.12
CA HIS A 5 -10.47 -17.03 4.43
C HIS A 5 -9.04 -17.28 3.99
N LEU A 6 -8.34 -18.11 4.75
CA LEU A 6 -7.01 -18.60 4.39
C LEU A 6 -7.18 -19.69 3.34
N THR A 7 -6.28 -19.73 2.39
CA THR A 7 -6.18 -20.83 1.43
C THR A 7 -5.52 -22.05 2.09
N GLU A 8 -5.57 -23.19 1.44
CA GLU A 8 -4.80 -24.37 1.86
C GLU A 8 -3.30 -24.21 1.60
N GLN A 9 -2.92 -23.29 0.72
CA GLN A 9 -1.53 -23.03 0.34
C GLN A 9 -0.77 -22.35 1.48
N LYS A 10 0.40 -22.87 1.80
CA LYS A 10 1.27 -22.37 2.87
C LYS A 10 2.41 -21.53 2.31
N PHE A 11 2.95 -20.62 3.12
CA PHE A 11 4.16 -19.90 2.73
C PHE A 11 5.37 -20.84 2.54
N SER A 12 5.41 -21.96 3.26
CA SER A 12 6.45 -22.98 3.12
C SER A 12 6.38 -23.77 1.80
N ASP A 13 5.28 -23.69 1.06
CA ASP A 13 5.14 -24.35 -0.24
C ASP A 13 5.85 -23.57 -1.37
N PHE A 14 6.27 -22.34 -1.09
CA PHE A 14 7.00 -21.51 -2.01
C PHE A 14 8.52 -21.58 -1.75
N ALA A 15 9.30 -21.36 -2.80
CA ALA A 15 10.77 -21.29 -2.72
C ALA A 15 11.25 -19.95 -2.10
N LEU A 16 10.70 -19.58 -0.95
CA LEU A 16 11.08 -18.38 -0.22
C LEU A 16 12.43 -18.55 0.46
N HIS A 17 13.12 -17.42 0.66
CA HIS A 17 14.36 -17.43 1.44
C HIS A 17 14.08 -17.89 2.88
N PRO A 18 14.92 -18.79 3.48
CA PRO A 18 14.66 -19.39 4.79
C PRO A 18 14.39 -18.37 5.90
N ALA A 19 15.13 -17.25 5.94
CA ALA A 19 14.94 -16.20 6.93
C ALA A 19 13.57 -15.50 6.80
N VAL A 20 12.99 -15.46 5.60
CA VAL A 20 11.64 -14.91 5.37
C VAL A 20 10.59 -15.88 5.92
N ILE A 21 10.73 -17.18 5.64
CA ILE A 21 9.83 -18.23 6.18
C ILE A 21 9.85 -18.19 7.70
N GLU A 22 11.03 -18.18 8.31
CA GLU A 22 11.19 -18.13 9.78
C GLU A 22 10.49 -16.91 10.39
N ALA A 23 10.61 -15.74 9.77
CA ALA A 23 9.96 -14.52 10.24
C ALA A 23 8.43 -14.62 10.17
N LEU A 24 7.90 -15.20 9.09
CA LEU A 24 6.45 -15.41 8.90
C LEU A 24 5.90 -16.40 9.94
N GLU A 25 6.60 -17.51 10.15
CA GLU A 25 6.22 -18.54 11.13
C GLU A 25 6.21 -17.98 12.56
N LYS A 26 7.23 -17.20 12.95
CA LYS A 26 7.28 -16.52 14.26
C LYS A 26 6.11 -15.57 14.49
N LYS A 27 5.56 -15.01 13.42
CA LYS A 27 4.34 -14.16 13.44
C LYS A 27 3.04 -14.98 13.39
N GLY A 28 3.12 -16.31 13.26
CA GLY A 28 1.96 -17.19 13.14
C GLY A 28 1.32 -17.18 11.75
N PHE A 29 2.04 -16.69 10.73
CA PHE A 29 1.59 -16.72 9.34
C PHE A 29 2.04 -18.03 8.69
N HIS A 30 1.13 -18.99 8.63
CA HIS A 30 1.40 -20.32 8.03
C HIS A 30 0.73 -20.44 6.66
N ASN A 31 -0.54 -20.13 6.58
CA ASN A 31 -1.35 -20.23 5.36
C ASN A 31 -1.48 -18.86 4.67
N CYS A 32 -1.47 -18.89 3.36
CA CYS A 32 -1.65 -17.70 2.54
C CYS A 32 -3.11 -17.25 2.48
N THR A 33 -3.32 -15.95 2.41
CA THR A 33 -4.60 -15.39 1.95
C THR A 33 -4.70 -15.52 0.43
N PRO A 34 -5.90 -15.40 -0.17
CA PRO A 34 -6.05 -15.50 -1.62
C PRO A 34 -5.14 -14.59 -2.42
N ILE A 35 -4.98 -13.31 -2.02
CA ILE A 35 -4.10 -12.37 -2.74
C ILE A 35 -2.63 -12.77 -2.63
N GLN A 36 -2.20 -13.35 -1.50
CA GLN A 36 -0.85 -13.84 -1.31
C GLN A 36 -0.58 -15.07 -2.19
N ALA A 37 -1.51 -16.02 -2.21
CA ALA A 37 -1.44 -17.23 -3.02
C ALA A 37 -1.36 -16.94 -4.52
N LEU A 38 -2.04 -15.87 -4.99
CA LEU A 38 -2.02 -15.43 -6.38
C LEU A 38 -0.76 -14.61 -6.73
N ALA A 39 -0.32 -13.72 -5.85
CA ALA A 39 0.78 -12.80 -6.15
C ALA A 39 2.17 -13.42 -5.96
N LEU A 40 2.36 -14.25 -4.92
CA LEU A 40 3.68 -14.80 -4.60
C LEU A 40 4.32 -15.62 -5.72
N PRO A 41 3.62 -16.57 -6.39
CA PRO A 41 4.25 -17.33 -7.48
C PRO A 41 4.83 -16.42 -8.57
N LEU A 42 4.10 -15.37 -8.94
CA LEU A 42 4.49 -14.44 -10.00
C LEU A 42 5.69 -13.58 -9.59
N THR A 43 5.64 -13.00 -8.39
CA THR A 43 6.72 -12.14 -7.90
C THR A 43 8.01 -12.90 -7.61
N LEU A 44 7.92 -14.18 -7.21
CA LEU A 44 9.09 -15.05 -7.02
C LEU A 44 9.76 -15.43 -8.33
N GLU A 45 9.01 -15.42 -9.45
CA GLU A 45 9.54 -15.53 -10.81
C GLU A 45 10.09 -14.22 -11.37
N GLY A 46 10.05 -13.13 -10.58
CA GLY A 46 10.48 -11.80 -11.00
C GLY A 46 9.49 -11.08 -11.92
N ARG A 47 8.22 -11.53 -11.98
CA ARG A 47 7.17 -10.93 -12.78
C ARG A 47 6.46 -9.83 -12.00
N ASP A 48 6.16 -8.74 -12.67
CA ASP A 48 5.43 -7.63 -12.09
C ASP A 48 3.97 -7.99 -11.83
N VAL A 49 3.42 -7.50 -10.73
CA VAL A 49 2.05 -7.80 -10.30
C VAL A 49 1.26 -6.54 -10.00
N ALA A 50 0.09 -6.42 -10.61
CA ALA A 50 -0.94 -5.46 -10.25
C ALA A 50 -2.11 -6.20 -9.56
N GLY A 51 -2.19 -6.09 -8.23
CA GLY A 51 -3.12 -6.84 -7.39
C GLY A 51 -4.34 -6.01 -6.95
N GLN A 52 -5.54 -6.54 -7.21
CA GLN A 52 -6.78 -5.99 -6.66
C GLN A 52 -7.26 -6.83 -5.50
N ALA A 53 -7.35 -6.21 -4.32
CA ALA A 53 -7.95 -6.82 -3.15
C ALA A 53 -8.33 -5.74 -2.12
N GLN A 54 -9.37 -5.99 -1.34
CA GLN A 54 -9.83 -5.07 -0.30
C GLN A 54 -8.79 -4.86 0.82
N THR A 55 -8.97 -3.83 1.64
CA THR A 55 -8.17 -3.62 2.84
C THR A 55 -8.37 -4.79 3.82
N GLY A 56 -7.30 -5.22 4.47
CA GLY A 56 -7.35 -6.34 5.42
C GLY A 56 -7.26 -7.73 4.81
N THR A 57 -7.08 -7.88 3.49
CA THR A 57 -6.95 -9.16 2.79
C THR A 57 -5.52 -9.72 2.76
N GLY A 58 -4.54 -9.03 3.37
CA GLY A 58 -3.15 -9.49 3.44
C GLY A 58 -2.23 -8.99 2.33
N LYS A 59 -2.61 -7.94 1.57
CA LYS A 59 -1.76 -7.31 0.52
C LYS A 59 -0.39 -6.92 1.06
N THR A 60 -0.35 -6.28 2.23
CA THR A 60 0.90 -5.82 2.85
C THR A 60 1.90 -6.96 3.01
N MET A 61 1.47 -8.10 3.52
CA MET A 61 2.37 -9.24 3.69
C MET A 61 2.73 -9.90 2.35
N ALA A 62 1.87 -9.82 1.32
CA ALA A 62 2.21 -10.29 -0.03
C ALA A 62 3.42 -9.54 -0.59
N PHE A 63 3.36 -8.19 -0.64
CA PHE A 63 4.47 -7.42 -1.20
C PHE A 63 5.69 -7.35 -0.28
N LEU A 64 5.54 -7.39 1.04
CA LEU A 64 6.68 -7.45 1.95
C LEU A 64 7.44 -8.76 1.77
N THR A 65 6.74 -9.91 1.79
CA THR A 65 7.35 -11.23 1.56
C THR A 65 8.12 -11.26 0.24
N SER A 66 7.51 -10.77 -0.85
CA SER A 66 8.15 -10.67 -2.17
C SER A 66 9.38 -9.76 -2.15
N THR A 67 9.27 -8.58 -1.52
CA THR A 67 10.37 -7.61 -1.43
C THR A 67 11.57 -8.16 -0.68
N PHE A 68 11.34 -8.73 0.50
CA PHE A 68 12.42 -9.30 1.31
C PHE A 68 13.08 -10.49 0.61
N HIS A 69 12.29 -11.41 0.07
CA HIS A 69 12.81 -12.53 -0.71
C HIS A 69 13.67 -12.05 -1.89
N TYR A 70 13.15 -11.10 -2.68
CA TYR A 70 13.85 -10.58 -3.86
C TYR A 70 15.20 -9.97 -3.48
N LEU A 71 15.24 -9.13 -2.45
CA LEU A 71 16.49 -8.49 -2.02
C LEU A 71 17.54 -9.45 -1.46
N LEU A 72 17.11 -10.56 -0.86
CA LEU A 72 18.01 -11.61 -0.38
C LEU A 72 18.51 -12.51 -1.51
N SER A 73 17.71 -12.70 -2.54
CA SER A 73 18.04 -13.57 -3.69
C SER A 73 18.83 -12.84 -4.78
N HIS A 74 18.80 -11.52 -4.79
CA HIS A 74 19.49 -10.70 -5.78
C HIS A 74 20.49 -9.76 -5.08
N PRO A 75 21.77 -9.75 -5.47
CA PRO A 75 22.76 -8.86 -4.85
C PRO A 75 22.43 -7.39 -5.14
N ALA A 76 22.91 -6.50 -4.27
CA ALA A 76 22.92 -5.07 -4.56
C ALA A 76 23.82 -4.77 -5.77
N ILE A 77 23.53 -3.67 -6.48
CA ILE A 77 24.43 -3.22 -7.54
C ILE A 77 25.84 -2.97 -6.99
N ALA A 78 26.85 -3.20 -7.82
CA ALA A 78 28.23 -2.84 -7.47
C ALA A 78 28.32 -1.33 -7.17
N ASP A 79 29.14 -0.96 -6.19
CA ASP A 79 29.38 0.44 -5.80
C ASP A 79 28.12 1.20 -5.32
N ARG A 80 27.10 0.50 -4.79
CA ARG A 80 25.92 1.10 -4.16
C ARG A 80 26.33 2.06 -3.06
N LYS A 81 25.84 3.29 -3.13
CA LYS A 81 26.10 4.33 -2.11
C LYS A 81 25.15 4.18 -0.92
N VAL A 82 25.56 4.74 0.22
CA VAL A 82 24.78 4.70 1.48
C VAL A 82 23.37 5.27 1.31
N ASN A 83 23.22 6.34 0.52
CA ASN A 83 21.94 7.00 0.27
C ASN A 83 21.10 6.36 -0.85
N GLN A 84 21.43 5.14 -1.26
CA GLN A 84 20.70 4.42 -2.32
C GLN A 84 19.93 3.22 -1.74
N PRO A 85 18.64 3.37 -1.43
CA PRO A 85 17.80 2.24 -1.06
C PRO A 85 17.68 1.25 -2.22
N ARG A 86 17.45 -0.02 -1.90
CA ARG A 86 17.25 -1.10 -2.87
C ARG A 86 15.77 -1.35 -3.17
N ALA A 87 14.91 -1.06 -2.20
CA ALA A 87 13.46 -1.12 -2.39
C ALA A 87 12.80 0.18 -1.95
N LEU A 88 11.73 0.57 -2.65
CA LEU A 88 10.89 1.69 -2.31
C LEU A 88 9.43 1.24 -2.24
N ILE A 89 8.80 1.49 -1.09
CA ILE A 89 7.38 1.23 -0.86
C ILE A 89 6.68 2.57 -0.65
N MET A 90 5.73 2.89 -1.52
CA MET A 90 4.99 4.14 -1.49
C MET A 90 3.57 3.92 -0.95
N ALA A 91 3.19 4.72 0.03
CA ALA A 91 1.87 4.73 0.64
C ALA A 91 1.22 6.12 0.52
N PRO A 92 -0.13 6.21 0.38
CA PRO A 92 -0.82 7.49 0.22
C PRO A 92 -0.83 8.34 1.50
N THR A 93 -0.73 7.72 2.67
CA THR A 93 -0.83 8.41 3.96
C THR A 93 0.31 8.03 4.90
N ARG A 94 0.56 8.91 5.87
CA ARG A 94 1.54 8.68 6.95
C ARG A 94 1.19 7.42 7.75
N GLU A 95 -0.08 7.29 8.12
CA GLU A 95 -0.58 6.19 8.95
C GLU A 95 -0.30 4.84 8.28
N LEU A 96 -0.58 4.73 6.97
CA LEU A 96 -0.31 3.51 6.22
C LEU A 96 1.20 3.24 6.09
N ALA A 97 2.01 4.26 5.83
CA ALA A 97 3.47 4.10 5.78
C ALA A 97 4.04 3.59 7.12
N VAL A 98 3.55 4.12 8.24
CA VAL A 98 3.92 3.67 9.60
C VAL A 98 3.48 2.23 9.85
N GLN A 99 2.26 1.87 9.43
CA GLN A 99 1.75 0.50 9.55
C GLN A 99 2.59 -0.48 8.73
N ILE A 100 2.87 -0.17 7.46
CA ILE A 100 3.71 -1.02 6.60
C ILE A 100 5.11 -1.19 7.22
N HIS A 101 5.69 -0.13 7.78
CA HIS A 101 6.98 -0.19 8.45
C HIS A 101 6.94 -1.15 9.65
N ALA A 102 5.93 -1.02 10.51
CA ALA A 102 5.76 -1.92 11.67
C ALA A 102 5.55 -3.39 11.26
N ASP A 103 4.82 -3.63 10.16
CA ASP A 103 4.64 -4.98 9.60
C ASP A 103 5.94 -5.55 9.01
N ALA A 104 6.83 -4.69 8.51
CA ALA A 104 8.13 -5.06 7.94
C ALA A 104 9.21 -5.34 9.00
N GLU A 105 9.11 -4.77 10.22
CA GLU A 105 10.14 -4.89 11.26
C GLU A 105 10.55 -6.34 11.59
N PRO A 106 9.63 -7.30 11.77
CA PRO A 106 10.02 -8.69 12.05
C PRO A 106 10.79 -9.36 10.92
N LEU A 107 10.43 -9.04 9.67
CA LEU A 107 11.16 -9.50 8.48
C LEU A 107 12.56 -8.88 8.44
N ALA A 108 12.67 -7.59 8.75
CA ALA A 108 13.94 -6.88 8.80
C ALA A 108 14.87 -7.45 9.89
N GLN A 109 14.34 -7.72 11.07
CA GLN A 109 15.10 -8.34 12.16
C GLN A 109 15.63 -9.74 11.81
N ALA A 110 14.82 -10.55 11.13
CA ALA A 110 15.22 -11.92 10.74
C ALA A 110 16.23 -11.93 9.58
N THR A 111 16.17 -10.93 8.70
CA THR A 111 16.97 -10.89 7.46
C THR A 111 18.19 -9.99 7.54
N GLY A 112 18.26 -9.10 8.52
CA GLY A 112 19.32 -8.09 8.65
C GLY A 112 19.19 -6.91 7.68
N LEU A 113 18.12 -6.85 6.84
CA LEU A 113 17.85 -5.72 5.95
C LEU A 113 17.39 -4.51 6.74
N LYS A 114 17.93 -3.34 6.42
CA LYS A 114 17.66 -2.09 7.14
C LYS A 114 16.45 -1.37 6.57
N LEU A 115 15.53 -0.98 7.46
CA LEU A 115 14.34 -0.21 7.13
C LEU A 115 14.57 1.29 7.29
N GLY A 116 13.96 2.08 6.42
CA GLY A 116 13.81 3.53 6.57
C GLY A 116 12.35 3.93 6.39
N LEU A 117 11.94 4.98 7.11
CA LEU A 117 10.60 5.53 7.06
C LEU A 117 10.64 7.02 6.74
N ALA A 118 9.87 7.45 5.72
CA ALA A 118 9.86 8.82 5.22
C ALA A 118 8.43 9.35 5.02
N TYR A 119 7.95 10.23 5.92
CA TYR A 119 6.63 10.85 5.81
C TYR A 119 6.65 12.32 6.25
N GLY A 120 5.67 13.09 5.78
CA GLY A 120 5.51 14.50 6.12
C GLY A 120 5.03 14.74 7.56
N GLY A 121 5.16 15.96 8.05
CA GLY A 121 4.87 16.34 9.43
C GLY A 121 6.12 16.30 10.30
N ASP A 122 6.05 15.62 11.43
CA ASP A 122 7.11 15.61 12.45
C ASP A 122 8.33 14.74 12.10
N GLY A 123 9.42 14.96 12.82
CA GLY A 123 10.54 14.01 12.87
C GLY A 123 11.49 14.06 11.69
N TYR A 124 11.58 15.18 10.95
CA TYR A 124 12.47 15.32 9.80
C TYR A 124 13.90 14.87 10.10
N ASP A 125 14.53 15.43 11.13
CA ASP A 125 15.93 15.14 11.48
C ASP A 125 16.13 13.69 11.95
N LYS A 126 15.13 13.12 12.64
CA LYS A 126 15.19 11.71 13.09
C LYS A 126 15.15 10.76 11.89
N GLN A 127 14.24 11.03 10.95
CA GLN A 127 14.13 10.25 9.72
C GLN A 127 15.40 10.37 8.88
N LEU A 128 15.94 11.58 8.75
CA LEU A 128 17.16 11.85 8.00
C LEU A 128 18.36 11.08 8.58
N LYS A 129 18.57 11.10 9.89
CA LYS A 129 19.65 10.33 10.55
C LYS A 129 19.58 8.83 10.25
N VAL A 130 18.36 8.25 10.19
CA VAL A 130 18.18 6.84 9.80
C VAL A 130 18.60 6.62 8.35
N LEU A 131 18.22 7.52 7.44
CA LEU A 131 18.59 7.43 6.02
C LEU A 131 20.10 7.57 5.81
N GLU A 132 20.77 8.47 6.54
CA GLU A 132 22.21 8.68 6.49
C GLU A 132 23.01 7.44 6.98
N SER A 133 22.43 6.61 7.84
CA SER A 133 23.05 5.34 8.26
C SER A 133 22.95 4.24 7.19
N GLY A 134 22.27 4.52 6.11
CA GLY A 134 22.00 3.58 5.03
C GLY A 134 20.81 2.66 5.30
N VAL A 135 19.89 2.58 4.34
CA VAL A 135 18.71 1.72 4.40
C VAL A 135 18.63 0.85 3.15
N ASP A 136 18.06 -0.34 3.28
CA ASP A 136 17.81 -1.23 2.15
C ASP A 136 16.40 -1.06 1.61
N ILE A 137 15.43 -0.91 2.49
CA ILE A 137 14.01 -0.74 2.15
C ILE A 137 13.54 0.59 2.71
N LEU A 138 13.10 1.48 1.83
CA LEU A 138 12.55 2.78 2.20
C LEU A 138 11.03 2.76 2.02
N ILE A 139 10.30 3.08 3.07
CA ILE A 139 8.84 3.15 3.08
C ILE A 139 8.45 4.61 3.28
N GLY A 140 7.51 5.13 2.49
CA GLY A 140 7.16 6.52 2.69
C GLY A 140 6.01 7.07 1.85
N THR A 141 5.69 8.34 2.15
CA THR A 141 4.73 9.13 1.39
C THR A 141 5.43 9.95 0.30
N THR A 142 4.78 10.12 -0.84
CA THR A 142 5.37 10.72 -2.05
C THR A 142 6.01 12.08 -1.81
N GLY A 143 5.35 12.98 -1.07
CA GLY A 143 5.86 14.33 -0.82
C GLY A 143 7.21 14.34 -0.10
N ARG A 144 7.38 13.54 0.98
CA ARG A 144 8.64 13.46 1.72
C ARG A 144 9.74 12.72 0.93
N LEU A 145 9.38 11.73 0.17
CA LEU A 145 10.32 11.02 -0.73
C LEU A 145 10.88 11.98 -1.78
N ILE A 146 10.04 12.82 -2.38
CA ILE A 146 10.46 13.86 -3.33
C ILE A 146 11.36 14.89 -2.67
N ASP A 147 10.99 15.36 -1.48
CA ASP A 147 11.78 16.33 -0.72
C ASP A 147 13.20 15.81 -0.46
N TYR A 148 13.32 14.59 0.07
CA TYR A 148 14.63 13.96 0.30
C TYR A 148 15.41 13.69 -1.01
N ALA A 149 14.74 13.33 -2.09
CA ALA A 149 15.39 13.11 -3.38
C ALA A 149 15.89 14.43 -4.00
N LYS A 150 15.14 15.53 -3.88
CA LYS A 150 15.55 16.86 -4.34
C LYS A 150 16.76 17.41 -3.58
N GLN A 151 16.85 17.09 -2.28
CA GLN A 151 17.97 17.49 -1.43
C GLN A 151 19.15 16.49 -1.49
N ASN A 152 19.09 15.47 -2.35
CA ASN A 152 20.09 14.41 -2.47
C ASN A 152 20.33 13.56 -1.21
N HIS A 153 19.41 13.57 -0.26
CA HIS A 153 19.44 12.67 0.89
C HIS A 153 19.18 11.22 0.50
N ILE A 154 18.40 11.01 -0.56
CA ILE A 154 18.19 9.70 -1.18
C ILE A 154 18.45 9.77 -2.68
N ASN A 155 18.95 8.66 -3.23
CA ASN A 155 19.13 8.47 -4.67
C ASN A 155 18.47 7.14 -5.09
N LEU A 156 17.50 7.22 -5.97
CA LEU A 156 16.67 6.09 -6.38
C LEU A 156 17.28 5.24 -7.51
N GLY A 157 18.49 5.55 -7.96
CA GLY A 157 19.15 4.86 -9.08
C GLY A 157 19.55 3.40 -8.80
N ALA A 158 19.44 2.92 -7.56
CA ALA A 158 19.75 1.55 -7.17
C ALA A 158 18.50 0.73 -6.79
N ILE A 159 17.30 1.23 -7.07
CA ILE A 159 16.04 0.55 -6.75
C ILE A 159 15.93 -0.74 -7.58
N GLN A 160 15.77 -1.86 -6.89
CA GLN A 160 15.53 -3.19 -7.43
C GLN A 160 14.07 -3.64 -7.27
N VAL A 161 13.36 -3.09 -6.28
CA VAL A 161 11.94 -3.38 -6.03
C VAL A 161 11.19 -2.08 -5.78
N VAL A 162 10.03 -1.92 -6.41
CA VAL A 162 9.12 -0.81 -6.12
C VAL A 162 7.72 -1.33 -5.85
N VAL A 163 7.09 -0.78 -4.82
CA VAL A 163 5.71 -1.09 -4.44
C VAL A 163 4.89 0.19 -4.38
N LEU A 164 3.71 0.16 -4.99
CA LEU A 164 2.64 1.13 -4.80
C LEU A 164 1.50 0.46 -4.04
N ASP A 165 1.24 0.89 -2.82
CA ASP A 165 0.07 0.41 -2.07
C ASP A 165 -1.04 1.48 -2.06
N GLU A 166 -2.29 1.03 -2.13
CA GLU A 166 -3.49 1.87 -2.28
C GLU A 166 -3.38 2.87 -3.45
N ALA A 167 -3.04 2.35 -4.65
CA ALA A 167 -2.81 3.18 -5.83
C ALA A 167 -4.05 4.00 -6.25
N ASP A 168 -5.26 3.49 -6.08
CA ASP A 168 -6.51 4.22 -6.30
C ASP A 168 -6.61 5.45 -5.39
N ARG A 169 -6.29 5.31 -4.11
CA ARG A 169 -6.28 6.43 -3.17
C ARG A 169 -5.20 7.46 -3.50
N MET A 170 -4.05 7.03 -4.03
CA MET A 170 -3.03 7.97 -4.51
C MET A 170 -3.54 8.82 -5.69
N TYR A 171 -4.38 8.23 -6.56
CA TYR A 171 -5.07 8.98 -7.61
C TYR A 171 -6.02 10.02 -7.05
N ASP A 172 -6.88 9.61 -6.11
CA ASP A 172 -7.89 10.49 -5.50
C ASP A 172 -7.25 11.68 -4.77
N LEU A 173 -6.08 11.47 -4.16
CA LEU A 173 -5.29 12.50 -3.49
C LEU A 173 -4.42 13.35 -4.46
N GLY A 174 -4.43 13.03 -5.76
CA GLY A 174 -3.73 13.81 -6.78
C GLY A 174 -2.21 13.56 -6.88
N PHE A 175 -1.68 12.50 -6.30
CA PHE A 175 -0.24 12.21 -6.23
C PHE A 175 0.37 11.62 -7.52
N ILE A 176 -0.38 11.51 -8.60
CA ILE A 176 0.11 10.86 -9.84
C ILE A 176 1.32 11.56 -10.44
N LYS A 177 1.35 12.90 -10.43
CA LYS A 177 2.51 13.65 -10.91
C LYS A 177 3.76 13.35 -10.07
N ASP A 178 3.59 13.20 -8.78
CA ASP A 178 4.64 12.91 -7.81
C ASP A 178 5.18 11.49 -8.01
N ILE A 179 4.28 10.53 -8.18
CA ILE A 179 4.62 9.13 -8.47
C ILE A 179 5.43 9.06 -9.77
N ARG A 180 4.96 9.66 -10.87
CA ARG A 180 5.69 9.69 -12.15
C ARG A 180 7.05 10.40 -12.01
N TRP A 181 7.16 11.41 -11.15
CA TRP A 181 8.42 12.10 -10.87
C TRP A 181 9.43 11.18 -10.18
N LEU A 182 9.00 10.38 -9.21
CA LEU A 182 9.83 9.39 -8.51
C LEU A 182 10.26 8.26 -9.46
N PHE A 183 9.35 7.69 -10.23
CA PHE A 183 9.66 6.61 -11.18
C PHE A 183 10.71 6.99 -12.22
N ARG A 184 10.70 8.24 -12.72
CA ARG A 184 11.72 8.72 -13.67
C ARG A 184 13.13 8.75 -13.11
N ARG A 185 13.34 8.56 -11.82
CA ARG A 185 14.64 8.54 -11.13
C ARG A 185 15.10 7.15 -10.72
N MET A 186 14.29 6.16 -11.02
CA MET A 186 14.61 4.75 -10.80
C MET A 186 15.16 4.10 -12.07
N PRO A 187 15.81 2.93 -11.96
CA PRO A 187 16.14 2.13 -13.13
C PRO A 187 14.90 1.83 -13.99
N PRO A 188 15.05 1.47 -15.28
CA PRO A 188 13.93 1.06 -16.13
C PRO A 188 13.08 -0.05 -15.51
N ALA A 189 11.77 -0.09 -15.83
CA ALA A 189 10.85 -1.08 -15.30
C ALA A 189 11.31 -2.53 -15.47
N THR A 190 12.02 -2.81 -16.57
CA THR A 190 12.58 -4.13 -16.88
C THR A 190 13.77 -4.54 -16.01
N GLN A 191 14.33 -3.65 -15.22
CA GLN A 191 15.48 -3.91 -14.35
C GLN A 191 15.10 -3.95 -12.87
N ARG A 192 13.81 -3.92 -12.56
CA ARG A 192 13.29 -3.96 -11.20
C ARG A 192 12.01 -4.78 -11.13
N LEU A 193 11.72 -5.33 -9.97
CA LEU A 193 10.41 -5.92 -9.68
C LEU A 193 9.44 -4.81 -9.30
N ASN A 194 8.29 -4.74 -9.98
CA ASN A 194 7.26 -3.74 -9.72
C ASN A 194 6.00 -4.41 -9.18
N MET A 195 5.46 -3.88 -8.11
CA MET A 195 4.22 -4.34 -7.52
C MET A 195 3.29 -3.15 -7.28
N LEU A 196 2.04 -3.29 -7.68
CA LEU A 196 0.99 -2.30 -7.44
C LEU A 196 -0.19 -3.00 -6.77
N PHE A 197 -0.64 -2.48 -5.63
CA PHE A 197 -1.82 -3.00 -4.95
C PHE A 197 -2.87 -1.89 -4.77
N SER A 198 -4.13 -2.27 -4.96
CA SER A 198 -5.24 -1.33 -4.94
C SER A 198 -6.53 -2.02 -4.50
N ALA A 199 -7.49 -1.30 -3.96
CA ALA A 199 -8.83 -1.83 -3.74
C ALA A 199 -9.60 -1.94 -5.05
N THR A 200 -9.28 -1.07 -6.03
CA THR A 200 -9.90 -1.07 -7.36
C THR A 200 -8.83 -0.95 -8.46
N LEU A 201 -8.95 -1.72 -9.53
CA LEU A 201 -8.14 -1.59 -10.74
C LEU A 201 -8.90 -0.79 -11.80
N SER A 202 -9.24 0.46 -11.48
CA SER A 202 -9.85 1.40 -12.42
C SER A 202 -8.97 1.61 -13.66
N TYR A 203 -9.55 2.15 -14.75
CA TYR A 203 -8.79 2.48 -15.96
C TYR A 203 -7.50 3.29 -15.65
N ARG A 204 -7.61 4.27 -14.76
CA ARG A 204 -6.48 5.14 -14.36
C ARG A 204 -5.36 4.36 -13.63
N VAL A 205 -5.73 3.42 -12.77
CA VAL A 205 -4.76 2.57 -12.06
C VAL A 205 -4.09 1.62 -13.03
N ARG A 206 -4.83 1.03 -13.98
CA ARG A 206 -4.28 0.19 -15.04
C ARG A 206 -3.36 0.96 -15.99
N GLU A 207 -3.70 2.20 -16.33
CA GLU A 207 -2.84 3.09 -17.11
C GLU A 207 -1.50 3.32 -16.40
N LEU A 208 -1.50 3.59 -15.09
CA LEU A 208 -0.27 3.74 -14.30
C LEU A 208 0.57 2.44 -14.30
N ALA A 209 -0.07 1.29 -14.13
CA ALA A 209 0.61 0.01 -14.20
C ALA A 209 1.25 -0.20 -15.58
N PHE A 210 0.52 0.09 -16.65
CA PHE A 210 1.05 0.00 -18.02
C PHE A 210 2.25 0.93 -18.25
N GLU A 211 2.20 2.16 -17.72
CA GLU A 211 3.29 3.14 -17.91
C GLU A 211 4.56 2.79 -17.10
N GLN A 212 4.41 2.21 -15.91
CA GLN A 212 5.48 2.15 -14.92
C GLN A 212 5.99 0.73 -14.63
N MET A 213 5.31 -0.30 -15.12
CA MET A 213 5.61 -1.70 -14.85
C MET A 213 5.97 -2.44 -16.15
N ASN A 214 6.60 -3.58 -16.03
CA ASN A 214 7.00 -4.43 -17.14
C ASN A 214 5.99 -5.57 -17.36
N ASN A 215 4.99 -5.35 -18.21
CA ASN A 215 3.95 -6.35 -18.53
C ASN A 215 3.34 -6.98 -17.27
N ALA A 216 2.82 -6.13 -16.36
CA ALA A 216 2.29 -6.58 -15.09
C ALA A 216 1.17 -7.62 -15.25
N GLU A 217 1.24 -8.70 -14.47
CA GLU A 217 0.15 -9.65 -14.32
C GLU A 217 -0.92 -9.07 -13.40
N TYR A 218 -2.16 -9.14 -13.85
CA TYR A 218 -3.31 -8.67 -13.07
C TYR A 218 -3.87 -9.81 -12.25
N VAL A 219 -3.83 -9.68 -10.92
CA VAL A 219 -4.43 -10.64 -9.99
C VAL A 219 -5.56 -9.96 -9.23
N GLU A 220 -6.71 -10.61 -9.16
CA GLU A 220 -7.91 -10.06 -8.54
C GLU A 220 -8.49 -11.07 -7.54
N VAL A 221 -8.76 -10.58 -6.35
CA VAL A 221 -9.53 -11.30 -5.33
C VAL A 221 -10.90 -10.66 -5.24
N GLU A 222 -11.92 -11.36 -5.74
CA GLU A 222 -13.28 -10.89 -5.60
C GLU A 222 -13.66 -10.80 -4.12
N PRO A 223 -14.29 -9.69 -3.70
CA PRO A 223 -14.85 -9.62 -2.36
C PRO A 223 -15.94 -10.69 -2.22
N GLU A 224 -15.87 -11.46 -1.16
CA GLU A 224 -16.85 -12.54 -0.89
C GLU A 224 -18.31 -12.04 -0.85
N GLN A 225 -18.48 -10.74 -0.57
CA GLN A 225 -19.79 -10.09 -0.59
C GLN A 225 -19.62 -8.63 -1.01
N LYS A 226 -20.32 -8.24 -2.06
CA LYS A 226 -20.36 -6.84 -2.55
C LYS A 226 -21.06 -5.89 -1.56
N THR A 227 -21.85 -6.43 -0.63
CA THR A 227 -22.54 -5.69 0.42
C THR A 227 -22.44 -6.44 1.74
N GLY A 228 -22.17 -5.73 2.84
CA GLY A 228 -22.19 -6.35 4.17
C GLY A 228 -23.60 -6.84 4.51
N HIS A 229 -23.78 -8.14 4.74
CA HIS A 229 -25.10 -8.73 5.12
C HIS A 229 -25.76 -8.07 6.34
N ARG A 230 -25.06 -7.20 7.06
CA ARG A 230 -25.54 -6.47 8.24
C ARG A 230 -25.83 -5.00 7.96
N ILE A 231 -25.65 -4.53 6.72
CA ILE A 231 -25.91 -3.14 6.34
C ILE A 231 -27.26 -3.12 5.61
N LYS A 232 -28.20 -2.37 6.19
CA LYS A 232 -29.46 -2.00 5.53
C LYS A 232 -29.18 -0.75 4.72
N GLU A 233 -29.34 -0.81 3.42
CA GLU A 233 -29.16 0.33 2.52
C GLU A 233 -30.55 0.86 2.12
N GLU A 234 -30.76 2.16 2.28
CA GLU A 234 -31.96 2.85 1.84
C GLU A 234 -31.59 4.02 0.97
N LEU A 235 -32.26 4.16 -0.17
CA LEU A 235 -32.00 5.21 -1.13
C LEU A 235 -33.21 6.13 -1.24
N PHE A 236 -33.01 7.42 -0.96
CA PHE A 236 -34.04 8.44 -1.03
C PHE A 236 -33.74 9.44 -2.15
N TYR A 237 -34.77 9.95 -2.81
CA TYR A 237 -34.66 10.92 -3.91
C TYR A 237 -35.40 12.23 -3.58
N PRO A 238 -35.04 12.94 -2.49
CA PRO A 238 -35.68 14.19 -2.14
C PRO A 238 -35.24 15.33 -3.08
N SER A 239 -36.09 16.34 -3.23
CA SER A 239 -35.67 17.63 -3.79
C SER A 239 -34.60 18.30 -2.91
N ASN A 240 -33.90 19.31 -3.44
CA ASN A 240 -32.88 20.02 -2.67
C ASN A 240 -33.43 20.68 -1.40
N GLU A 241 -34.69 21.13 -1.47
CA GLU A 241 -35.39 21.80 -0.36
C GLU A 241 -35.82 20.84 0.73
N GLU A 242 -36.10 19.59 0.36
CA GLU A 242 -36.56 18.55 1.29
C GLU A 242 -35.42 17.80 2.00
N LYS A 243 -34.19 17.85 1.48
CA LYS A 243 -33.05 17.06 1.98
C LYS A 243 -32.79 17.24 3.48
N MET A 244 -32.88 18.48 3.97
CA MET A 244 -32.60 18.74 5.39
C MET A 244 -33.72 18.20 6.28
N ARG A 245 -34.97 18.39 5.89
CA ARG A 245 -36.13 17.85 6.62
C ARG A 245 -36.11 16.33 6.65
N LEU A 246 -35.83 15.69 5.50
CA LEU A 246 -35.69 14.24 5.45
C LEU A 246 -34.57 13.74 6.37
N LEU A 247 -33.41 14.40 6.36
CA LEU A 247 -32.29 14.03 7.24
C LEU A 247 -32.69 14.13 8.73
N GLN A 248 -33.38 15.21 9.13
CA GLN A 248 -33.87 15.39 10.51
C GLN A 248 -34.86 14.28 10.87
N THR A 249 -35.84 14.03 10.01
CA THR A 249 -36.85 12.98 10.23
C THR A 249 -36.19 11.61 10.41
N LEU A 250 -35.24 11.24 9.54
CA LEU A 250 -34.52 9.96 9.64
C LEU A 250 -33.73 9.84 10.95
N LEU A 251 -33.09 10.92 11.40
CA LEU A 251 -32.34 10.90 12.67
C LEU A 251 -33.29 10.82 13.88
N GLU A 252 -34.46 11.42 13.81
CA GLU A 252 -35.49 11.37 14.86
C GLU A 252 -36.20 10.02 14.91
N GLU A 253 -36.51 9.42 13.79
CA GLU A 253 -37.22 8.12 13.70
C GLU A 253 -36.31 6.96 14.05
N GLU A 254 -35.08 6.92 13.51
CA GLU A 254 -34.13 5.83 13.75
C GLU A 254 -33.35 5.96 15.05
N TRP A 255 -33.27 7.17 15.63
CA TRP A 255 -32.57 7.51 16.87
C TRP A 255 -31.25 6.74 17.06
N PRO A 256 -30.29 6.85 16.14
CA PRO A 256 -29.08 6.03 16.18
C PRO A 256 -28.14 6.45 17.33
N ASP A 257 -27.55 5.50 18.02
CA ASP A 257 -26.51 5.76 19.02
C ASP A 257 -25.32 6.56 18.48
N ARG A 258 -25.03 6.36 17.19
CA ARG A 258 -23.96 7.06 16.47
C ARG A 258 -24.37 7.24 15.00
N ALA A 259 -24.18 8.43 14.47
CA ALA A 259 -24.40 8.75 13.07
C ALA A 259 -23.17 9.43 12.45
N ILE A 260 -22.88 9.13 11.18
CA ILE A 260 -21.89 9.85 10.37
C ILE A 260 -22.61 10.36 9.12
N ILE A 261 -22.54 11.66 8.90
CA ILE A 261 -23.17 12.30 7.74
C ILE A 261 -22.06 12.81 6.81
N PHE A 262 -22.07 12.33 5.56
CA PHE A 262 -21.16 12.80 4.52
C PHE A 262 -21.84 13.82 3.62
N ALA A 263 -21.16 14.92 3.33
CA ALA A 263 -21.62 15.95 2.40
C ALA A 263 -20.52 16.29 1.38
N ASN A 264 -20.95 16.69 0.17
CA ASN A 264 -20.03 16.93 -0.95
C ASN A 264 -19.21 18.22 -0.83
N THR A 265 -19.59 19.15 0.05
CA THR A 265 -18.90 20.43 0.22
C THR A 265 -18.77 20.81 1.70
N LYS A 266 -17.72 21.57 2.02
CA LYS A 266 -17.50 22.10 3.37
C LYS A 266 -18.69 22.97 3.84
N HIS A 267 -19.20 23.83 2.97
CA HIS A 267 -20.37 24.66 3.26
C HIS A 267 -21.59 23.82 3.66
N ARG A 268 -21.83 22.71 2.94
CA ARG A 268 -22.95 21.82 3.29
C ARG A 268 -22.75 21.09 4.62
N CYS A 269 -21.51 20.77 4.98
CA CYS A 269 -21.22 20.25 6.31
C CYS A 269 -21.51 21.28 7.41
N GLU A 270 -21.16 22.55 7.17
CA GLU A 270 -21.41 23.67 8.08
C GLU A 270 -22.93 23.93 8.23
N ASP A 271 -23.69 23.88 7.13
CA ASP A 271 -25.17 23.98 7.17
C ASP A 271 -25.78 22.86 8.02
N ILE A 272 -25.36 21.60 7.83
CA ILE A 272 -25.86 20.45 8.58
C ILE A 272 -25.49 20.55 10.06
N TRP A 273 -24.32 21.07 10.38
CA TRP A 273 -23.87 21.28 11.77
C TRP A 273 -24.68 22.39 12.47
N GLY A 274 -25.16 23.39 11.75
CA GLY A 274 -25.91 24.53 12.29
C GLY A 274 -27.39 24.23 12.58
N HIS A 275 -27.92 23.11 12.09
CA HIS A 275 -29.28 22.61 12.33
C HIS A 275 -29.34 21.60 13.47
#